data_86c4c82b34430c8bb4d255e36c1d1f82
#
_entry.id   86c4c82b34430c8bb4d255e36c1d1f82
#
_cell.length_a   1.000
_cell.length_b   1.000
_cell.length_c   1.000
_cell.angle_alpha   90.00
_cell.angle_beta   90.00
_cell.angle_gamma   90.00
#
_symmetry.space_group_name_H-M   'P 1'
#
loop_
_entity.id
_entity.type
_entity.pdbx_description
1 polymer ?
#
loop_
_entity_poly.entity_id
_entity_poly.type
_entity_poly.pdbx_seq_one_letter_code
_entity_poly.pdbx_strand_id
1 'polypeptide(L)' 'MPVITVAIHPIDQEQKARLIKEITKTAVEITKVPADKYVVFIDEYQNESIGLAGKTRAEIIAEASF' A
#
# COMPACT_ATOMS: atom_id res chain seq x y z
N MET A 1 -2.19 19.29 -6.76
CA MET A 1 -1.84 17.92 -7.17
C MET A 1 -2.08 16.99 -5.99
N PRO A 2 -3.12 16.18 -6.02
CA PRO A 2 -3.37 15.25 -4.94
C PRO A 2 -2.33 14.15 -4.87
N VAL A 3 -1.88 13.81 -3.67
CA VAL A 3 -0.90 12.75 -3.43
C VAL A 3 -1.51 11.74 -2.47
N ILE A 4 -1.45 10.47 -2.85
CA ILE A 4 -1.91 9.37 -2.03
C ILE A 4 -0.72 8.47 -1.75
N THR A 5 -0.49 8.18 -0.49
CA THR A 5 0.61 7.29 -0.07
C THR A 5 0.03 6.06 0.60
N VAL A 6 0.49 4.89 0.15
CA VAL A 6 0.13 3.61 0.73
C VAL A 6 1.36 3.01 1.40
N ALA A 7 1.30 2.86 2.71
CA ALA A 7 2.35 2.19 3.46
C ALA A 7 1.93 0.73 3.61
N ILE A 8 2.72 -0.20 3.14
CA ILE A 8 2.34 -1.60 3.06
C ILE A 8 3.56 -2.53 3.16
N HIS A 9 3.33 -3.78 3.49
CA HIS A 9 4.34 -4.83 3.37
C HIS A 9 4.71 -5.07 1.91
N PRO A 10 5.80 -5.80 1.62
CA PRO A 10 6.19 -6.08 0.24
C PRO A 10 5.10 -6.80 -0.54
N ILE A 11 4.84 -6.34 -1.75
CA ILE A 11 3.92 -6.97 -2.70
C ILE A 11 4.61 -7.00 -4.07
N ASP A 12 4.08 -7.78 -5.00
CA ASP A 12 4.69 -7.90 -6.31
C ASP A 12 4.34 -6.72 -7.24
N GLN A 13 5.03 -6.64 -8.36
CA GLN A 13 4.89 -5.54 -9.31
C GLN A 13 3.47 -5.44 -9.88
N GLU A 14 2.85 -6.57 -10.15
CA GLU A 14 1.48 -6.61 -10.69
C GLU A 14 0.47 -6.07 -9.68
N GLN A 15 0.62 -6.47 -8.43
CA GLN A 15 -0.23 -5.98 -7.35
C GLN A 15 -0.06 -4.47 -7.14
N LYS A 16 1.16 -3.96 -7.22
CA LYS A 16 1.42 -2.52 -7.13
C LYS A 16 0.72 -1.76 -8.25
N ALA A 17 0.87 -2.24 -9.47
CA ALA A 17 0.26 -1.60 -10.64
C ALA A 17 -1.26 -1.56 -10.52
N ARG A 18 -1.86 -2.66 -10.10
CA ARG A 18 -3.30 -2.75 -9.90
C ARG A 18 -3.79 -1.85 -8.78
N LEU A 19 -3.06 -1.83 -7.67
CA LEU A 19 -3.40 -1.00 -6.52
C LEU A 19 -3.38 0.48 -6.89
N ILE A 20 -2.35 0.93 -7.58
CA ILE A 20 -2.24 2.31 -8.07
C ILE A 20 -3.41 2.65 -8.99
N LYS A 21 -3.73 1.77 -9.93
CA LYS A 21 -4.81 1.96 -10.88
C LYS A 21 -6.17 2.10 -10.20
N GLU A 22 -6.48 1.18 -9.29
CA GLU A 22 -7.79 1.14 -8.64
C GLU A 22 -7.96 2.26 -7.61
N ILE A 23 -6.92 2.61 -6.88
CA ILE A 23 -6.96 3.74 -5.96
C ILE A 23 -7.20 5.05 -6.73
N THR A 24 -6.48 5.24 -7.83
CA THR A 24 -6.66 6.44 -8.67
C THR A 24 -8.07 6.50 -9.21
N LYS A 25 -8.59 5.40 -9.72
CA LYS A 25 -9.95 5.33 -10.27
C LYS A 25 -10.99 5.73 -9.23
N THR A 26 -10.90 5.17 -8.03
CA THR A 26 -11.83 5.48 -6.95
C THR A 26 -11.74 6.94 -6.53
N ALA A 27 -10.53 7.45 -6.38
CA ALA A 27 -10.30 8.84 -6.00
C ALA A 27 -10.90 9.82 -7.03
N VAL A 28 -10.72 9.53 -8.32
CA VAL A 28 -11.29 10.33 -9.41
C VAL A 28 -12.83 10.34 -9.35
N GLU A 29 -13.42 9.18 -9.13
CA GLU A 29 -14.88 9.05 -9.05
C GLU A 29 -15.48 9.90 -7.94
N ILE A 30 -14.80 9.97 -6.81
CA ILE A 30 -15.29 10.68 -5.63
C ILE A 30 -15.01 12.18 -5.72
N THR A 31 -13.78 12.55 -6.07
CA THR A 31 -13.31 13.94 -6.02
C THR A 31 -13.59 14.73 -7.30
N LYS A 32 -13.79 14.02 -8.42
CA LYS A 32 -13.90 14.61 -9.76
C LYS A 32 -12.63 15.31 -10.24
N VAL A 33 -11.51 15.11 -9.55
CA VAL A 33 -10.20 15.58 -10.02
C VAL A 33 -9.69 14.58 -11.05
N PRO A 34 -9.22 15.04 -12.24
CA PRO A 34 -8.77 14.13 -13.30
C PRO A 34 -7.60 13.24 -12.87
N ALA A 35 -7.54 12.05 -13.44
CA ALA A 35 -6.51 11.05 -13.10
C ALA A 35 -5.08 11.57 -13.30
N ASP A 36 -4.85 12.43 -14.30
CA ASP A 36 -3.52 12.97 -14.60
C ASP A 36 -3.00 13.94 -13.53
N LYS A 37 -3.83 14.30 -12.57
CA LYS A 37 -3.44 15.15 -11.44
C LYS A 37 -3.01 14.35 -10.22
N TYR A 38 -3.32 13.06 -10.18
CA TYR A 38 -3.01 12.22 -9.03
C TYR A 38 -1.61 11.64 -9.08
N VAL A 39 -0.98 11.60 -7.90
CA VAL A 39 0.27 10.86 -7.68
C VAL A 39 0.01 9.85 -6.59
N VAL A 40 0.38 8.60 -6.83
CA VAL A 40 0.24 7.52 -5.84
C VAL A 40 1.61 6.93 -5.57
N PHE A 41 2.02 6.94 -4.30
CA PHE A 41 3.25 6.29 -3.87
C PHE A 41 2.92 5.03 -3.10
N ILE A 42 3.67 3.97 -3.36
CA ILE A 42 3.60 2.75 -2.57
C ILE A 42 4.91 2.61 -1.82
N ASP A 43 4.84 2.78 -0.50
CA ASP A 43 6.01 2.65 0.36
C ASP A 43 5.99 1.26 0.97
N GLU A 44 6.90 0.42 0.51
CA GLU A 44 7.01 -0.94 1.02
C GLU A 44 7.96 -0.98 2.21
N TYR A 45 7.53 -1.69 3.25
CA TYR A 45 8.33 -1.94 4.44
C TYR A 45 8.54 -3.43 4.60
N GLN A 46 9.77 -3.83 4.89
CA GLN A 46 10.08 -5.22 5.17
C GLN A 46 9.33 -5.68 6.42
N ASN A 47 8.99 -6.96 6.48
CA ASN A 47 8.22 -7.51 7.60
C ASN A 47 8.86 -7.26 8.96
N GLU A 48 10.19 -7.19 9.01
CA GLU A 48 10.96 -6.88 10.23
C GLU A 48 10.84 -5.42 10.67
N SER A 49 10.34 -4.55 9.79
CA SER A 49 10.20 -3.12 10.04
C SER A 49 8.76 -2.70 10.35
N ILE A 50 7.84 -3.65 10.36
CA ILE A 50 6.42 -3.40 10.64
C ILE A 50 6.12 -3.97 12.02
N GLY A 51 5.67 -3.11 12.92
CA GLY A 51 5.37 -3.50 14.29
C GLY A 51 3.87 -3.42 14.59
N LEU A 52 3.37 -4.40 15.31
CA LEU A 52 2.01 -4.43 15.81
C LEU A 52 2.04 -4.99 17.23
N ALA A 53 1.54 -4.23 18.19
CA ALA A 53 1.48 -4.65 19.59
C ALA A 53 2.85 -5.09 20.15
N GLY A 54 3.93 -4.42 19.71
CA GLY A 54 5.29 -4.69 20.18
C GLY A 54 5.97 -5.86 19.49
N LYS A 55 5.34 -6.49 18.49
CA LYS A 55 5.95 -7.56 17.71
C LYS A 55 6.11 -7.12 16.27
N THR A 56 7.11 -7.66 15.60
CA THR A 56 7.26 -7.44 14.16
C THR A 56 6.28 -8.32 13.39
N ARG A 57 5.90 -7.88 12.20
CA ARG A 57 5.05 -8.69 11.32
C ARG A 57 5.73 -10.02 10.99
N ALA A 58 7.06 -10.03 10.84
CA ALA A 58 7.82 -11.26 10.62
C ALA A 58 7.62 -12.27 11.76
N GLU A 59 7.67 -11.81 13.01
CA GLU A 59 7.41 -12.64 14.19
C GLU A 59 5.98 -13.17 14.21
N ILE A 60 5.01 -12.32 13.88
CA ILE A 60 3.59 -12.70 13.86
C ILE A 60 3.34 -13.77 12.80
N ILE A 61 3.92 -13.63 11.62
CA ILE A 61 3.81 -14.62 10.55
C ILE A 61 4.44 -15.94 10.98
N ALA A 62 5.62 -15.89 11.59
CA ALA A 62 6.32 -17.08 12.07
C ALA A 62 5.52 -17.82 13.13
N GLU A 63 4.88 -17.10 14.06
CA GLU A 63 4.04 -17.67 15.12
C GLU A 63 2.78 -18.34 14.55
N ALA A 64 2.27 -17.84 13.43
CA ALA A 64 1.08 -18.39 12.78
C ALA A 64 1.39 -19.60 11.88
N SER A 65 2.68 -19.88 11.64
CA SER A 65 3.13 -20.98 10.76
C SER A 65 3.23 -22.28 11.55
N PHE A 66 2.74 -23.36 10.99
CA PHE A 66 2.81 -24.71 11.57
C PHE A 66 3.55 -25.66 10.65
#